data_129ae4fb77fd727f192639e83d5f2420
#
_entry.id   129ae4fb77fd727f192639e83d5f2420
#
_cell.length_a   1.000
_cell.length_b   1.000
_cell.length_c   1.000
_cell.angle_alpha   90.00
_cell.angle_beta   90.00
_cell.angle_gamma   90.00
#
_symmetry.space_group_name_H-M   'P 1'
#
loop_
_entity.id
_entity.type
_entity.pdbx_description
1 polymer ?
#
loop_
_entity_poly.entity_id
_entity_poly.type
_entity_poly.pdbx_seq_one_letter_code
_entity_poly.pdbx_strand_id
1 'polypeptide(L)'
;NGFFGKAGIALGGGGMLTTGNANLLLVHGSEAQKRVFAMQELSGRFSGTMCLSEPQAGSSLSDIVTRAVPDGDGFENDPLGARYRLRGNKMWISNGEHELAENIIHLVLAKIPGPDGQLVPGIKGISLFVVPKKMVGVDGELTGARNDVALAGLNHKLGYRGIPNTLLNFGEGRYPVAAHVGGEPAAGAIGYLVGQPGQGLACMFHMMNEARIAVGMGAVMLGY
;
A
#
# COMPACT_ATOMS: atom_id res chain seq x y z
N ASN A 1 21.22 1.16 10.46
CA ASN A 1 20.04 2.02 10.76
C ASN A 1 20.28 2.95 11.96
N GLY A 2 20.91 2.48 13.09
CA GLY A 2 21.14 3.31 14.27
C GLY A 2 21.95 4.59 13.98
N PHE A 3 23.03 4.49 13.22
CA PHE A 3 23.87 5.64 12.85
C PHE A 3 23.10 6.67 12.00
N PHE A 4 22.28 6.21 11.06
CA PHE A 4 21.42 7.10 10.27
C PHE A 4 20.34 7.77 11.13
N GLY A 5 19.76 7.03 12.09
CA GLY A 5 18.79 7.60 13.03
C GLY A 5 19.40 8.69 13.92
N LYS A 6 20.66 8.53 14.35
CA LYS A 6 21.39 9.56 15.12
C LYS A 6 21.74 10.78 14.27
N ALA A 7 22.10 10.58 12.99
CA ALA A 7 22.45 11.67 12.07
C ALA A 7 21.24 12.46 11.59
N GLY A 8 20.10 11.78 11.39
CA GLY A 8 18.86 12.39 10.97
C GLY A 8 17.77 11.34 10.77
N ILE A 9 16.82 11.29 11.68
CA ILE A 9 15.79 10.25 11.72
C ILE A 9 14.95 10.16 10.44
N ALA A 10 14.79 11.27 9.72
CA ALA A 10 14.10 11.31 8.45
C ALA A 10 14.77 10.46 7.36
N LEU A 11 16.11 10.28 7.43
CA LEU A 11 16.85 9.48 6.45
C LEU A 11 16.52 7.98 6.54
N GLY A 12 16.20 7.48 7.73
CA GLY A 12 15.90 6.06 7.95
C GLY A 12 14.43 5.68 7.73
N GLY A 13 13.51 6.64 7.84
CA GLY A 13 12.07 6.36 7.93
C GLY A 13 11.45 5.78 6.65
N GLY A 14 11.87 6.23 5.48
CA GLY A 14 11.40 5.71 4.19
C GLY A 14 11.88 4.27 3.94
N GLY A 15 13.14 4.00 4.25
CA GLY A 15 13.71 2.66 4.11
C GLY A 15 13.06 1.61 5.02
N MET A 16 12.65 1.99 6.23
CA MET A 16 11.96 1.11 7.17
C MET A 16 10.64 0.59 6.59
N LEU A 17 9.81 1.49 6.05
CA LEU A 17 8.52 1.11 5.46
C LEU A 17 8.72 0.25 4.21
N THR A 18 9.69 0.56 3.37
CA THR A 18 10.03 -0.20 2.17
C THR A 18 10.49 -1.63 2.54
N THR A 19 11.39 -1.77 3.50
CA THR A 19 11.85 -3.10 3.97
C THR A 19 10.70 -3.91 4.56
N GLY A 20 9.86 -3.29 5.40
CA GLY A 20 8.70 -3.98 5.98
C GLY A 20 7.66 -4.40 4.95
N ASN A 21 7.42 -3.58 3.91
CA ASN A 21 6.57 -3.91 2.78
C ASN A 21 7.11 -5.13 2.01
N ALA A 22 8.39 -5.08 1.61
CA ALA A 22 9.05 -6.18 0.92
C ALA A 22 8.99 -7.49 1.74
N ASN A 23 9.31 -7.44 3.04
CA ASN A 23 9.28 -8.61 3.92
C ASN A 23 7.87 -9.21 4.05
N LEU A 24 6.84 -8.37 4.16
CA LEU A 24 5.45 -8.83 4.16
C LEU A 24 5.12 -9.57 2.85
N LEU A 25 5.50 -9.01 1.70
CA LEU A 25 5.27 -9.64 0.40
C LEU A 25 6.08 -10.93 0.23
N LEU A 26 7.30 -11.01 0.76
CA LEU A 26 8.09 -12.25 0.74
C LEU A 26 7.43 -13.39 1.52
N VAL A 27 6.66 -13.07 2.56
CA VAL A 27 5.97 -14.08 3.39
C VAL A 27 4.58 -14.43 2.84
N HIS A 28 3.81 -13.41 2.45
CA HIS A 28 2.37 -13.57 2.15
C HIS A 28 2.03 -13.38 0.66
N GLY A 29 2.92 -12.81 -0.14
CA GLY A 29 2.71 -12.59 -1.57
C GLY A 29 2.86 -13.88 -2.39
N SER A 30 2.24 -13.88 -3.57
CA SER A 30 2.49 -14.90 -4.60
C SER A 30 3.94 -14.80 -5.14
N GLU A 31 4.43 -15.85 -5.81
CA GLU A 31 5.77 -15.81 -6.42
C GLU A 31 5.92 -14.65 -7.45
N ALA A 32 4.84 -14.33 -8.17
CA ALA A 32 4.83 -13.17 -9.06
C ALA A 32 4.94 -11.85 -8.29
N GLN A 33 4.16 -11.68 -7.20
CA GLN A 33 4.22 -10.49 -6.36
C GLN A 33 5.59 -10.31 -5.69
N LYS A 34 6.22 -11.39 -5.24
CA LYS A 34 7.59 -11.38 -4.69
C LYS A 34 8.59 -10.85 -5.71
N ARG A 35 8.56 -11.43 -6.92
CA ARG A 35 9.49 -11.05 -8.00
C ARG A 35 9.27 -9.62 -8.48
N VAL A 36 8.00 -9.24 -8.72
CA VAL A 36 7.64 -7.98 -9.37
C VAL A 36 7.67 -6.79 -8.41
N PHE A 37 7.34 -7.00 -7.14
CA PHE A 37 7.27 -5.92 -6.15
C PHE A 37 8.36 -6.02 -5.08
N ALA A 38 8.41 -7.11 -4.30
CA ALA A 38 9.32 -7.20 -3.16
C ALA A 38 10.80 -7.11 -3.57
N MET A 39 11.20 -7.79 -4.65
CA MET A 39 12.59 -7.73 -5.12
C MET A 39 12.99 -6.34 -5.63
N GLN A 40 12.05 -5.60 -6.23
CA GLN A 40 12.30 -4.22 -6.66
C GLN A 40 12.41 -3.25 -5.47
N GLU A 41 11.68 -3.50 -4.39
CA GLU A 41 11.82 -2.75 -3.14
C GLU A 41 13.16 -3.04 -2.45
N LEU A 42 13.58 -4.30 -2.40
CA LEU A 42 14.88 -4.70 -1.82
C LEU A 42 16.07 -4.17 -2.61
N SER A 43 15.94 -4.03 -3.92
CA SER A 43 16.97 -3.41 -4.77
C SER A 43 17.04 -1.88 -4.64
N GLY A 44 16.04 -1.25 -3.99
CA GLY A 44 15.91 0.21 -3.88
C GLY A 44 15.32 0.88 -5.12
N ARG A 45 14.89 0.13 -6.14
CA ARG A 45 14.24 0.67 -7.33
C ARG A 45 12.84 1.20 -7.01
N PHE A 46 12.07 0.47 -6.19
CA PHE A 46 10.76 0.88 -5.71
C PHE A 46 10.80 1.19 -4.21
N SER A 47 9.90 2.04 -3.75
CA SER A 47 9.67 2.29 -2.33
C SER A 47 8.32 1.70 -1.90
N GLY A 48 8.16 1.41 -0.61
CA GLY A 48 6.96 0.81 -0.05
C GLY A 48 6.30 1.69 1.00
N THR A 49 4.98 1.59 1.11
CA THR A 49 4.17 2.26 2.13
C THR A 49 3.17 1.31 2.77
N MET A 50 2.59 1.75 3.89
CA MET A 50 1.54 1.06 4.61
C MET A 50 0.31 1.97 4.72
N CYS A 51 -0.80 1.60 4.09
CA CYS A 51 -2.03 2.39 3.99
C CYS A 51 -3.15 1.72 4.81
N LEU A 52 -3.21 2.02 6.10
CA LEU A 52 -4.18 1.47 7.07
C LEU A 52 -5.32 2.43 7.33
N SER A 53 -4.97 3.56 7.94
CA SER A 53 -5.91 4.53 8.50
C SER A 53 -6.70 5.26 7.42
N GLU A 54 -7.92 5.63 7.79
CA GLU A 54 -8.82 6.49 7.03
C GLU A 54 -9.19 7.71 7.87
N PRO A 55 -9.75 8.79 7.31
CA PRO A 55 -10.10 9.97 8.08
C PRO A 55 -10.93 9.69 9.34
N GLN A 56 -11.84 8.69 9.27
CA GLN A 56 -12.72 8.29 10.37
C GLN A 56 -12.22 7.05 11.15
N ALA A 57 -11.18 6.35 10.68
CA ALA A 57 -10.75 5.07 11.24
C ALA A 57 -9.23 4.99 11.37
N GLY A 58 -8.74 5.00 12.60
CA GLY A 58 -7.32 4.85 12.93
C GLY A 58 -7.11 3.71 13.91
N SER A 59 -7.36 3.93 15.20
CA SER A 59 -7.26 2.88 16.23
C SER A 59 -8.27 1.75 16.02
N SER A 60 -9.45 2.05 15.49
CA SER A 60 -10.49 1.09 15.16
C SER A 60 -10.48 0.78 13.66
N LEU A 61 -9.53 -0.06 13.21
CA LEU A 61 -9.44 -0.46 11.80
C LEU A 61 -10.63 -1.31 11.33
N SER A 62 -11.45 -1.83 12.24
CA SER A 62 -12.73 -2.47 11.90
C SER A 62 -13.66 -1.56 11.10
N ASP A 63 -13.50 -0.24 11.26
CA ASP A 63 -14.40 0.78 10.73
C ASP A 63 -13.93 1.36 9.38
N ILE A 64 -12.85 0.82 8.79
CA ILE A 64 -12.45 1.21 7.44
C ILE A 64 -13.55 0.91 6.43
N VAL A 65 -13.67 1.80 5.45
CA VAL A 65 -14.69 1.71 4.39
C VAL A 65 -14.12 1.68 2.98
N THR A 66 -12.79 1.77 2.82
CA THR A 66 -12.15 1.54 1.52
C THR A 66 -12.63 0.21 0.96
N ARG A 67 -13.15 0.26 -0.25
CA ARG A 67 -13.82 -0.85 -0.94
C ARG A 67 -12.92 -1.40 -2.04
N ALA A 68 -12.86 -2.72 -2.18
CA ALA A 68 -12.18 -3.41 -3.28
C ALA A 68 -13.22 -4.27 -4.00
N VAL A 69 -13.49 -3.97 -5.27
CA VAL A 69 -14.41 -4.77 -6.11
C VAL A 69 -13.63 -5.48 -7.21
N PRO A 70 -14.03 -6.70 -7.60
CA PRO A 70 -13.42 -7.41 -8.74
C PRO A 70 -13.32 -6.53 -9.99
N ASP A 71 -12.18 -6.58 -10.69
CA ASP A 71 -11.97 -5.82 -11.93
C ASP A 71 -12.46 -6.59 -13.17
N GLY A 72 -13.75 -6.84 -13.23
CA GLY A 72 -14.39 -7.56 -14.34
C GLY A 72 -14.29 -9.07 -14.23
N ASP A 73 -14.76 -9.75 -15.28
CA ASP A 73 -14.72 -11.21 -15.36
C ASP A 73 -13.28 -11.71 -15.48
N GLY A 74 -12.97 -12.82 -14.82
CA GLY A 74 -11.65 -13.41 -14.84
C GLY A 74 -10.60 -12.68 -14.01
N PHE A 75 -11.01 -11.78 -13.13
CA PHE A 75 -10.12 -11.00 -12.25
C PHE A 75 -9.16 -11.87 -11.42
N GLU A 76 -9.55 -13.12 -11.11
CA GLU A 76 -8.71 -14.08 -10.37
C GLU A 76 -7.51 -14.59 -11.18
N ASN A 77 -7.57 -14.48 -12.51
CA ASN A 77 -6.56 -15.03 -13.42
C ASN A 77 -5.46 -14.06 -13.78
N ASP A 78 -5.44 -12.84 -13.18
CA ASP A 78 -4.33 -11.90 -13.40
C ASP A 78 -3.02 -12.51 -12.89
N PRO A 79 -1.94 -12.47 -13.69
CA PRO A 79 -0.65 -13.07 -13.32
C PRO A 79 -0.04 -12.50 -12.03
N LEU A 80 -0.40 -11.28 -11.64
CA LEU A 80 0.07 -10.64 -10.40
C LEU A 80 -0.81 -10.95 -9.18
N GLY A 81 -1.86 -11.76 -9.36
CA GLY A 81 -2.83 -12.13 -8.33
C GLY A 81 -4.22 -11.54 -8.62
N ALA A 82 -5.23 -12.02 -7.91
CA ALA A 82 -6.60 -11.56 -8.11
C ALA A 82 -6.70 -10.04 -8.11
N ARG A 83 -7.20 -9.46 -9.20
CA ARG A 83 -7.16 -8.04 -9.52
C ARG A 83 -8.46 -7.34 -9.11
N TYR A 84 -8.32 -6.28 -8.35
CA TYR A 84 -9.45 -5.50 -7.84
C TYR A 84 -9.31 -4.02 -8.18
N ARG A 85 -10.46 -3.32 -8.21
CA ARG A 85 -10.53 -1.86 -8.21
C ARG A 85 -10.83 -1.36 -6.81
N LEU A 86 -9.92 -0.58 -6.25
CA LEU A 86 -10.05 0.01 -4.93
C LEU A 86 -10.61 1.43 -5.04
N ARG A 87 -11.51 1.78 -4.09
CA ARG A 87 -12.03 3.14 -3.90
C ARG A 87 -12.07 3.49 -2.43
N GLY A 88 -11.47 4.62 -2.07
CA GLY A 88 -11.44 5.13 -0.70
C GLY A 88 -10.31 6.11 -0.46
N ASN A 89 -10.24 6.61 0.75
CA ASN A 89 -9.29 7.64 1.16
C ASN A 89 -8.43 7.10 2.30
N LYS A 90 -7.10 7.22 2.18
CA LYS A 90 -6.16 6.79 3.22
C LYS A 90 -5.44 7.98 3.80
N MET A 91 -5.51 8.13 5.12
CA MET A 91 -4.98 9.26 5.88
C MET A 91 -3.74 8.87 6.67
N TRP A 92 -2.85 9.82 6.90
CA TRP A 92 -1.62 9.68 7.68
C TRP A 92 -0.60 8.73 7.06
N ILE A 93 -0.51 8.72 5.72
CA ILE A 93 0.40 7.82 5.00
C ILE A 93 1.78 8.46 4.88
N SER A 94 2.77 7.88 5.55
CA SER A 94 4.16 8.30 5.43
C SER A 94 4.74 7.91 4.09
N ASN A 95 5.45 8.84 3.44
CA ASN A 95 6.05 8.64 2.10
C ASN A 95 5.05 8.19 1.03
N GLY A 96 3.78 8.60 1.12
CA GLY A 96 2.75 8.18 0.19
C GLY A 96 2.90 8.77 -1.21
N GLU A 97 3.64 9.88 -1.37
CA GLU A 97 3.89 10.50 -2.67
C GLU A 97 5.27 11.17 -2.67
N HIS A 98 6.11 10.80 -3.63
CA HIS A 98 7.43 11.38 -3.90
C HIS A 98 7.99 10.87 -5.24
N GLU A 99 9.12 11.44 -5.69
CA GLU A 99 9.86 11.02 -6.87
C GLU A 99 11.30 10.54 -6.54
N LEU A 100 11.52 10.03 -5.31
CA LEU A 100 12.81 9.51 -4.87
C LEU A 100 13.08 8.08 -5.35
N ALA A 101 12.05 7.37 -5.79
CA ALA A 101 12.12 6.03 -6.38
C ALA A 101 11.32 6.01 -7.69
N GLU A 102 11.55 5.02 -8.54
CA GLU A 102 10.83 4.90 -9.81
C GLU A 102 9.33 4.64 -9.61
N ASN A 103 8.96 3.95 -8.53
CA ASN A 103 7.58 3.64 -8.16
C ASN A 103 7.38 3.63 -6.64
N ILE A 104 6.13 3.71 -6.21
CA ILE A 104 5.72 3.50 -4.82
C ILE A 104 4.72 2.34 -4.79
N ILE A 105 4.99 1.36 -3.95
CA ILE A 105 4.14 0.19 -3.76
C ILE A 105 3.37 0.36 -2.45
N HIS A 106 2.06 0.57 -2.55
CA HIS A 106 1.19 0.75 -1.40
C HIS A 106 0.61 -0.59 -0.94
N LEU A 107 0.84 -0.98 0.31
CA LEU A 107 0.06 -2.04 0.95
C LEU A 107 -1.20 -1.43 1.57
N VAL A 108 -2.36 -1.79 1.03
CA VAL A 108 -3.64 -1.14 1.34
C VAL A 108 -4.60 -2.12 1.99
N LEU A 109 -5.12 -1.77 3.18
CA LEU A 109 -6.24 -2.49 3.77
C LEU A 109 -7.55 -1.98 3.17
N ALA A 110 -8.35 -2.90 2.64
CA ALA A 110 -9.67 -2.63 2.08
C ALA A 110 -10.64 -3.80 2.36
N LYS A 111 -11.92 -3.54 2.20
CA LYS A 111 -12.95 -4.56 2.34
C LYS A 111 -13.52 -4.97 0.99
N ILE A 112 -13.65 -6.27 0.77
CA ILE A 112 -14.36 -6.83 -0.37
C ILE A 112 -15.85 -6.90 0.02
N PRO A 113 -16.77 -6.30 -0.76
CA PRO A 113 -18.21 -6.41 -0.51
C PRO A 113 -18.68 -7.86 -0.58
N GLY A 114 -19.64 -8.21 0.27
CA GLY A 114 -20.35 -9.49 0.18
C GLY A 114 -21.28 -9.56 -1.05
N PRO A 115 -21.95 -10.70 -1.24
CA PRO A 115 -22.88 -10.90 -2.36
C PRO A 115 -24.04 -9.90 -2.40
N ASP A 116 -24.38 -9.32 -1.24
CA ASP A 116 -25.40 -8.27 -1.08
C ASP A 116 -24.86 -6.85 -1.40
N GLY A 117 -23.59 -6.74 -1.80
CA GLY A 117 -22.92 -5.49 -2.07
C GLY A 117 -22.52 -4.70 -0.81
N GLN A 118 -22.78 -5.23 0.40
CA GLN A 118 -22.42 -4.56 1.65
C GLN A 118 -21.00 -4.94 2.11
N LEU A 119 -20.34 -4.03 2.81
CA LEU A 119 -19.05 -4.31 3.41
C LEU A 119 -19.20 -5.25 4.60
N VAL A 120 -18.41 -6.32 4.63
CA VAL A 120 -18.37 -7.23 5.78
C VAL A 120 -17.89 -6.46 7.02
N PRO A 121 -18.67 -6.44 8.10
CA PRO A 121 -18.32 -5.69 9.31
C PRO A 121 -17.13 -6.31 10.05
N GLY A 122 -16.48 -5.50 10.86
CA GLY A 122 -15.38 -5.93 11.72
C GLY A 122 -14.08 -6.24 10.96
N ILE A 123 -13.15 -6.83 11.69
CA ILE A 123 -11.79 -7.12 11.18
C ILE A 123 -11.75 -8.28 10.16
N LYS A 124 -12.71 -9.19 10.22
CA LYS A 124 -12.80 -10.34 9.30
C LYS A 124 -13.16 -9.94 7.86
N GLY A 125 -13.68 -8.72 7.66
CA GLY A 125 -13.91 -8.17 6.33
C GLY A 125 -12.68 -7.55 5.68
N ILE A 126 -11.58 -7.38 6.43
CA ILE A 126 -10.41 -6.64 5.98
C ILE A 126 -9.47 -7.55 5.19
N SER A 127 -9.23 -7.20 3.95
CA SER A 127 -8.27 -7.84 3.04
C SER A 127 -7.09 -6.91 2.76
N LEU A 128 -5.97 -7.47 2.30
CA LEU A 128 -4.76 -6.74 1.97
C LEU A 128 -4.54 -6.74 0.46
N PHE A 129 -4.17 -5.60 -0.07
CA PHE A 129 -3.88 -5.41 -1.48
C PHE A 129 -2.53 -4.74 -1.69
N VAL A 130 -1.77 -5.21 -2.67
CA VAL A 130 -0.63 -4.48 -3.22
C VAL A 130 -1.11 -3.60 -4.37
N VAL A 131 -0.89 -2.29 -4.23
CA VAL A 131 -1.38 -1.24 -5.15
C VAL A 131 -0.19 -0.41 -5.60
N PRO A 132 0.34 -0.58 -6.82
CA PRO A 132 1.43 0.24 -7.31
C PRO A 132 0.94 1.65 -7.70
N LYS A 133 1.73 2.69 -7.45
CA LYS A 133 1.47 4.07 -7.91
C LYS A 133 1.51 4.17 -9.45
N LYS A 134 2.45 3.48 -10.08
CA LYS A 134 2.56 3.32 -11.52
C LYS A 134 2.40 1.84 -11.87
N MET A 135 1.67 1.55 -12.94
CA MET A 135 1.41 0.17 -13.34
C MET A 135 2.69 -0.56 -13.73
N VAL A 136 2.77 -1.82 -13.34
CA VAL A 136 3.95 -2.69 -13.52
C VAL A 136 3.51 -3.93 -14.30
N GLY A 137 4.31 -4.32 -15.29
CA GLY A 137 4.13 -5.57 -16.04
C GLY A 137 4.59 -6.81 -15.26
N VAL A 138 4.29 -7.97 -15.77
CA VAL A 138 4.70 -9.27 -15.19
C VAL A 138 6.22 -9.48 -15.18
N ASP A 139 6.93 -8.73 -15.99
CA ASP A 139 8.39 -8.67 -16.07
C ASP A 139 9.03 -7.75 -15.01
N GLY A 140 8.21 -7.00 -14.27
CA GLY A 140 8.66 -6.03 -13.26
C GLY A 140 8.98 -4.65 -13.85
N GLU A 141 8.71 -4.42 -15.13
CA GLU A 141 8.95 -3.13 -15.78
C GLU A 141 7.72 -2.22 -15.72
N LEU A 142 7.97 -0.90 -15.69
CA LEU A 142 6.89 0.09 -15.71
C LEU A 142 6.20 0.09 -17.07
N THR A 143 4.86 0.03 -17.07
CA THR A 143 4.08 0.05 -18.33
C THR A 143 3.92 1.45 -18.92
N GLY A 144 4.36 2.49 -18.20
CA GLY A 144 4.12 3.89 -18.54
C GLY A 144 2.76 4.44 -18.06
N ALA A 145 1.82 3.59 -17.69
CA ALA A 145 0.53 4.01 -17.17
C ALA A 145 0.61 4.34 -15.66
N ARG A 146 -0.05 5.42 -15.24
CA ARG A 146 -0.25 5.74 -13.84
C ARG A 146 -1.49 5.02 -13.32
N ASN A 147 -1.41 4.50 -12.10
CA ASN A 147 -2.58 3.96 -11.41
C ASN A 147 -3.42 5.09 -10.78
N ASP A 148 -4.70 4.81 -10.53
CA ASP A 148 -5.65 5.81 -10.00
C ASP A 148 -5.45 6.03 -8.49
N VAL A 149 -4.22 6.45 -8.14
CA VAL A 149 -3.80 6.86 -6.80
C VAL A 149 -3.35 8.31 -6.87
N ALA A 150 -4.01 9.19 -6.11
CA ALA A 150 -3.77 10.62 -6.15
C ALA A 150 -3.43 11.19 -4.77
N LEU A 151 -2.43 12.07 -4.73
CA LEU A 151 -2.18 12.91 -3.55
C LEU A 151 -3.32 13.92 -3.41
N ALA A 152 -4.04 13.86 -2.29
CA ALA A 152 -5.11 14.78 -1.95
C ALA A 152 -4.66 15.88 -0.99
N GLY A 153 -3.62 15.64 -0.18
CA GLY A 153 -3.10 16.64 0.74
C GLY A 153 -1.88 16.18 1.51
N LEU A 154 -1.22 17.13 2.13
CA LEU A 154 -0.11 16.92 3.06
C LEU A 154 -0.55 17.26 4.47
N ASN A 155 -0.26 16.38 5.42
CA ASN A 155 -0.55 16.58 6.83
C ASN A 155 0.62 17.27 7.52
N HIS A 156 0.33 18.30 8.30
CA HIS A 156 1.33 18.96 9.14
C HIS A 156 1.81 18.03 10.25
N LYS A 157 3.12 18.03 10.53
CA LYS A 157 3.75 17.23 11.58
C LYS A 157 4.58 18.12 12.52
N LEU A 158 4.60 17.75 13.81
CA LEU A 158 5.44 18.41 14.82
C LEU A 158 6.90 18.01 14.70
N GLY A 159 7.19 16.76 14.31
CA GLY A 159 8.53 16.23 14.06
C GLY A 159 8.56 15.34 12.80
N TYR A 160 9.72 14.73 12.48
CA TYR A 160 9.91 13.90 11.30
C TYR A 160 9.53 14.60 9.98
N ARG A 161 9.72 15.90 9.88
CA ARG A 161 9.25 16.71 8.75
C ARG A 161 9.91 16.41 7.42
N GLY A 162 11.08 15.76 7.42
CA GLY A 162 11.74 15.27 6.21
C GLY A 162 11.06 14.07 5.56
N ILE A 163 10.06 13.45 6.23
CA ILE A 163 9.22 12.40 5.68
C ILE A 163 7.83 12.99 5.45
N PRO A 164 7.35 13.15 4.20
CA PRO A 164 6.01 13.66 3.94
C PRO A 164 4.96 12.72 4.53
N ASN A 165 3.90 13.31 5.08
CA ASN A 165 2.73 12.58 5.56
C ASN A 165 1.53 12.99 4.72
N THR A 166 0.88 12.03 4.09
CA THR A 166 -0.06 12.27 3.00
C THR A 166 -1.47 11.79 3.30
N LEU A 167 -2.45 12.46 2.68
CA LEU A 167 -3.77 11.96 2.38
C LEU A 167 -3.76 11.47 0.93
N LEU A 168 -4.10 10.20 0.71
CA LEU A 168 -4.17 9.58 -0.61
C LEU A 168 -5.61 9.21 -0.95
N ASN A 169 -6.03 9.58 -2.15
CA ASN A 169 -7.29 9.14 -2.74
C ASN A 169 -7.02 7.99 -3.71
N PHE A 170 -7.73 6.90 -3.50
CA PHE A 170 -7.69 5.72 -4.35
C PHE A 170 -8.99 5.65 -5.16
N GLY A 171 -8.86 5.61 -6.49
CA GLY A 171 -9.96 5.27 -7.37
C GLY A 171 -10.98 6.37 -7.65
N GLU A 172 -10.62 7.64 -7.53
CA GLU A 172 -11.51 8.78 -7.83
C GLU A 172 -11.56 9.14 -9.32
N GLY A 173 -10.84 8.43 -10.19
CA GLY A 173 -10.83 8.67 -11.62
C GLY A 173 -9.89 9.78 -12.08
N ARG A 174 -8.95 10.19 -11.25
CA ARG A 174 -7.91 11.16 -11.67
C ARG A 174 -6.95 10.57 -12.69
N TYR A 175 -6.71 9.26 -12.60
CA TYR A 175 -5.85 8.50 -13.50
C TYR A 175 -6.57 7.20 -13.90
N PRO A 176 -7.59 7.26 -14.78
CA PRO A 176 -8.36 6.09 -15.15
C PRO A 176 -7.47 4.99 -15.72
N VAL A 177 -7.70 3.75 -15.31
CA VAL A 177 -6.90 2.58 -15.69
C VAL A 177 -7.76 1.62 -16.53
N ALA A 178 -7.17 1.06 -17.59
CA ALA A 178 -7.85 0.06 -18.42
C ALA A 178 -8.30 -1.16 -17.60
N ALA A 179 -9.42 -1.76 -17.98
CA ALA A 179 -9.90 -3.00 -17.40
C ALA A 179 -8.95 -4.17 -17.69
N HIS A 180 -9.09 -5.26 -16.91
CA HIS A 180 -8.25 -6.46 -17.04
C HIS A 180 -8.28 -7.08 -18.45
N VAL A 181 -9.46 -7.18 -19.04
CA VAL A 181 -9.66 -7.71 -20.40
C VAL A 181 -10.26 -6.61 -21.26
N GLY A 182 -9.41 -5.88 -21.95
CA GLY A 182 -9.73 -4.90 -22.98
C GLY A 182 -11.00 -4.08 -22.71
N GLY A 183 -10.88 -2.85 -22.31
CA GLY A 183 -12.02 -1.99 -22.02
C GLY A 183 -11.58 -0.54 -21.90
N GLU A 184 -12.55 0.35 -21.93
CA GLU A 184 -12.29 1.77 -21.70
C GLU A 184 -11.69 1.99 -20.31
N PRO A 185 -10.72 2.89 -20.18
CA PRO A 185 -10.18 3.26 -18.88
C PRO A 185 -11.28 3.76 -17.94
N ALA A 186 -11.30 3.21 -16.73
CA ALA A 186 -12.31 3.53 -15.72
C ALA A 186 -11.66 3.93 -14.38
N ALA A 187 -12.41 4.66 -13.57
CA ALA A 187 -12.04 5.00 -12.21
C ALA A 187 -11.92 3.76 -11.33
N GLY A 188 -10.94 3.80 -10.41
CA GLY A 188 -10.63 2.69 -9.51
C GLY A 188 -9.15 2.37 -9.52
N ALA A 189 -8.49 2.45 -8.36
CA ALA A 189 -7.09 2.09 -8.23
C ALA A 189 -6.92 0.58 -8.36
N ILE A 190 -6.09 0.12 -9.27
CA ILE A 190 -5.81 -1.31 -9.44
C ILE A 190 -4.96 -1.81 -8.28
N GLY A 191 -5.44 -2.86 -7.64
CA GLY A 191 -4.72 -3.59 -6.59
C GLY A 191 -4.86 -5.09 -6.74
N TYR A 192 -3.84 -5.79 -6.31
CA TYR A 192 -3.79 -7.26 -6.36
C TYR A 192 -3.88 -7.81 -4.94
N LEU A 193 -4.75 -8.79 -4.73
CA LEU A 193 -4.95 -9.41 -3.43
C LEU A 193 -3.66 -10.08 -2.94
N VAL A 194 -3.30 -9.84 -1.68
CA VAL A 194 -2.18 -10.49 -0.98
C VAL A 194 -2.75 -11.46 0.06
N GLY A 195 -2.33 -12.71 0.01
CA GLY A 195 -2.87 -13.76 0.87
C GLY A 195 -4.31 -14.13 0.54
N GLN A 196 -5.17 -14.26 1.56
CA GLN A 196 -6.57 -14.65 1.40
C GLN A 196 -7.52 -13.50 1.81
N PRO A 197 -8.73 -13.44 1.23
CA PRO A 197 -9.75 -12.50 1.67
C PRO A 197 -10.00 -12.59 3.18
N GLY A 198 -10.18 -11.45 3.85
CA GLY A 198 -10.47 -11.39 5.29
C GLY A 198 -9.25 -11.59 6.21
N GLN A 199 -8.07 -11.84 5.68
CA GLN A 199 -6.83 -12.03 6.46
C GLN A 199 -5.89 -10.81 6.42
N GLY A 200 -6.33 -9.70 5.85
CA GLY A 200 -5.47 -8.55 5.58
C GLY A 200 -4.82 -7.96 6.82
N LEU A 201 -5.53 -7.88 7.95
CA LEU A 201 -4.98 -7.36 9.19
C LEU A 201 -3.89 -8.28 9.76
N ALA A 202 -4.08 -9.60 9.70
CA ALA A 202 -3.10 -10.58 10.16
C ALA A 202 -1.81 -10.49 9.33
N CYS A 203 -1.91 -10.41 8.00
CA CYS A 203 -0.76 -10.21 7.12
C CYS A 203 -0.04 -8.89 7.44
N MET A 204 -0.78 -7.81 7.66
CA MET A 204 -0.23 -6.49 7.94
C MET A 204 0.57 -6.43 9.25
N PHE A 205 0.24 -7.24 10.25
CA PHE A 205 1.02 -7.32 11.49
C PHE A 205 2.47 -7.75 11.26
N HIS A 206 2.75 -8.50 10.21
CA HIS A 206 4.12 -8.87 9.84
C HIS A 206 4.98 -7.61 9.62
N MET A 207 4.51 -6.67 8.82
CA MET A 207 5.17 -5.38 8.60
C MET A 207 5.17 -4.50 9.87
N MET A 208 4.05 -4.44 10.58
CA MET A 208 3.91 -3.58 11.77
C MET A 208 4.87 -3.95 12.89
N ASN A 209 5.19 -5.22 13.07
CA ASN A 209 6.14 -5.66 14.11
C ASN A 209 7.54 -5.10 13.86
N GLU A 210 8.01 -5.12 12.62
CA GLU A 210 9.29 -4.51 12.24
C GLU A 210 9.27 -2.98 12.42
N ALA A 211 8.17 -2.34 12.01
CA ALA A 211 8.00 -0.90 12.16
C ALA A 211 8.06 -0.46 13.63
N ARG A 212 7.45 -1.22 14.55
CA ARG A 212 7.51 -0.95 15.99
C ARG A 212 8.93 -0.98 16.54
N ILE A 213 9.72 -1.99 16.15
CA ILE A 213 11.13 -2.11 16.54
C ILE A 213 11.93 -0.92 16.00
N ALA A 214 11.74 -0.57 14.74
CA ALA A 214 12.49 0.52 14.11
C ALA A 214 12.14 1.90 14.69
N VAL A 215 10.87 2.14 15.03
CA VAL A 215 10.44 3.38 15.71
C VAL A 215 11.03 3.46 17.13
N GLY A 216 10.99 2.35 17.88
CA GLY A 216 11.63 2.28 19.21
C GLY A 216 13.12 2.55 19.15
N MET A 217 13.84 1.95 18.20
CA MET A 217 15.26 2.22 17.96
C MET A 217 15.51 3.69 17.61
N GLY A 218 14.66 4.28 16.75
CA GLY A 218 14.75 5.70 16.40
C GLY A 218 14.61 6.62 17.62
N ALA A 219 13.66 6.33 18.49
CA ALA A 219 13.46 7.10 19.73
C ALA A 219 14.66 7.01 20.68
N VAL A 220 15.25 5.81 20.83
CA VAL A 220 16.48 5.63 21.62
C VAL A 220 17.64 6.43 21.03
N MET A 221 17.83 6.39 19.71
CA MET A 221 18.90 7.13 19.03
C MET A 221 18.75 8.65 19.13
N LEU A 222 17.53 9.16 19.23
CA LEU A 222 17.28 10.59 19.49
C LEU A 222 17.60 11.00 20.92
N GLY A 223 17.41 10.09 21.89
CA GLY A 223 17.71 10.34 23.31
C GLY A 223 19.20 10.17 23.66
N TYR A 224 19.96 9.47 22.83
CA TYR A 224 21.39 9.20 23.03
C TYR A 224 22.26 10.28 22.39
#